data_5052b951eef7c507169803b62254c493
#
_entry.id   5052b951eef7c507169803b62254c493
#
_cell.length_a   1.000
_cell.length_b   1.000
_cell.length_c   1.000
_cell.angle_alpha   90.00
_cell.angle_beta   90.00
_cell.angle_gamma   90.00
#
_symmetry.space_group_name_H-M   'P 1'
#
loop_
_entity.id
_entity.type
_entity.pdbx_description
1 polymer ?
#
loop_
_entity_poly.entity_id
_entity_poly.type
_entity_poly.pdbx_seq_one_letter_code
_entity_poly.pdbx_strand_id
1 'polypeptide(L)'
;MTIKALEFWFLCLALTFLTGNPINVFLYGGTGSQIVLDVQGNFLEPAINMGIYTLSFLLMLPRWRKVLTHITRGNMIVWLVVILVVASTTWSDYPQFTWRRSIIVFGATIFGTYFATCFNFKQQVQALIYAFCAVAVMSLMLGAFVPRFGTMTQPPHTGSWRGVYMHKQGLGNQMALCGSFFLALLNNDLFKPQKRLIVFGLISSAFLVAASRSSTGLISFAVLSFVIYICHSRKFGFGVMSFIVLLVTAVGLGSIAFFLLDNLETVFGWFGKDLTVSGRDELFPVVWEFIHQRPWLGYGYEAFWQGEYSHAGTVWQAIGWPAPHAHNGLLELLIAFGWIGTSVFLWTLGVNFMRSLYLIRIDKTSEYILPFLFLLQVVLSNMTERNLLGGGVTWVLYVWVAFLPCYSRSQITLQALKQLYQSKSEI
;
A
#
# COMPACT_ATOMS: atom_id res chain seq x y z
N MET A 1 28.54 -12.64 -11.75
CA MET A 1 27.11 -12.42 -11.55
C MET A 1 26.46 -12.21 -12.92
N THR A 2 25.40 -12.95 -13.27
CA THR A 2 24.76 -12.79 -14.57
C THR A 2 23.93 -11.52 -14.64
N ILE A 3 23.70 -10.95 -15.85
CA ILE A 3 22.85 -9.75 -16.02
C ILE A 3 21.46 -9.96 -15.39
N LYS A 4 20.87 -11.16 -15.55
CA LYS A 4 19.57 -11.51 -14.94
C LYS A 4 19.61 -11.46 -13.40
N ALA A 5 20.73 -11.86 -12.78
CA ALA A 5 20.87 -11.78 -11.34
C ALA A 5 21.01 -10.33 -10.87
N LEU A 6 21.73 -9.47 -11.60
CA LEU A 6 21.82 -8.03 -11.31
C LEU A 6 20.44 -7.36 -11.38
N GLU A 7 19.68 -7.67 -12.43
CA GLU A 7 18.32 -7.15 -12.60
C GLU A 7 17.38 -7.58 -11.47
N PHE A 8 17.50 -8.84 -11.00
CA PHE A 8 16.71 -9.32 -9.86
C PHE A 8 17.07 -8.60 -8.54
N TRP A 9 18.36 -8.37 -8.29
CA TRP A 9 18.78 -7.64 -7.10
C TRP A 9 18.43 -6.15 -7.16
N PHE A 10 18.47 -5.54 -8.36
CA PHE A 10 17.92 -4.20 -8.56
C PHE A 10 16.44 -4.15 -8.17
N LEU A 11 15.63 -5.12 -8.61
CA LEU A 11 14.22 -5.22 -8.22
C LEU A 11 14.06 -5.31 -6.70
N CYS A 12 14.85 -6.17 -6.02
CA CYS A 12 14.78 -6.33 -4.56
C CYS A 12 15.14 -5.02 -3.83
N LEU A 13 16.19 -4.34 -4.23
CA LEU A 13 16.62 -3.07 -3.64
C LEU A 13 15.60 -1.96 -3.89
N ALA A 14 15.07 -1.85 -5.09
CA ALA A 14 14.05 -0.87 -5.43
C ALA A 14 12.76 -1.10 -4.63
N LEU A 15 12.29 -2.35 -4.53
CA LEU A 15 11.14 -2.70 -3.68
C LEU A 15 11.41 -2.39 -2.20
N THR A 16 12.61 -2.67 -1.68
CA THR A 16 12.99 -2.34 -0.31
C THR A 16 12.90 -0.83 -0.07
N PHE A 17 13.48 -0.04 -0.97
CA PHE A 17 13.46 1.42 -0.87
C PHE A 17 12.05 2.00 -0.96
N LEU A 18 11.23 1.53 -1.89
CA LEU A 18 9.85 1.98 -2.05
C LEU A 18 8.91 1.51 -0.93
N THR A 19 9.26 0.40 -0.23
CA THR A 19 8.50 -0.12 0.90
C THR A 19 8.82 0.62 2.19
N GLY A 20 10.09 0.92 2.45
CA GLY A 20 10.53 1.61 3.66
C GLY A 20 11.76 2.46 3.38
N ASN A 21 11.55 3.77 3.23
CA ASN A 21 12.61 4.72 2.94
C ASN A 21 13.20 5.30 4.24
N PRO A 22 14.39 4.85 4.68
CA PRO A 22 15.01 5.36 5.89
C PRO A 22 15.55 6.78 5.75
N ILE A 23 15.73 7.31 4.52
CA ILE A 23 16.34 8.64 4.28
C ILE A 23 15.54 9.72 4.99
N ASN A 24 14.21 9.71 4.86
CA ASN A 24 13.35 10.72 5.49
C ASN A 24 13.41 10.65 7.02
N VAL A 25 13.57 9.46 7.59
CA VAL A 25 13.70 9.30 9.04
C VAL A 25 15.03 9.89 9.54
N PHE A 26 16.13 9.71 8.80
CA PHE A 26 17.43 10.29 9.16
C PHE A 26 17.47 11.80 8.97
N LEU A 27 16.85 12.32 7.90
CA LEU A 27 16.85 13.75 7.64
C LEU A 27 15.88 14.54 8.55
N TYR A 28 14.71 13.98 8.85
CA TYR A 28 13.62 14.70 9.49
C TYR A 28 13.08 14.03 10.76
N GLY A 29 13.52 12.82 11.07
CA GLY A 29 12.98 11.98 12.14
C GLY A 29 13.12 12.56 13.56
N GLY A 30 13.90 13.63 13.75
CA GLY A 30 14.02 14.31 15.04
C GLY A 30 13.01 15.44 15.28
N THR A 31 12.29 15.89 14.25
CA THR A 31 11.46 17.12 14.32
C THR A 31 9.96 16.83 14.56
N GLY A 32 9.51 15.61 14.42
CA GLY A 32 8.14 15.19 14.77
C GLY A 32 6.99 15.74 13.90
N SER A 33 7.25 16.69 12.99
CA SER A 33 6.19 17.31 12.17
C SER A 33 6.25 16.81 10.71
N GLN A 34 5.19 16.14 10.26
CA GLN A 34 5.01 15.78 8.83
C GLN A 34 4.90 17.04 7.93
N ILE A 35 4.47 18.16 8.47
CA ILE A 35 4.24 19.43 7.75
C ILE A 35 5.56 20.02 7.21
N VAL A 36 6.69 19.82 7.90
CA VAL A 36 7.99 20.39 7.51
C VAL A 36 8.58 19.69 6.27
N LEU A 37 8.14 18.47 5.97
CA LEU A 37 8.71 17.65 4.88
C LEU A 37 8.42 18.19 3.47
N ASP A 38 7.26 18.81 3.27
CA ASP A 38 6.85 19.29 1.95
C ASP A 38 7.42 20.69 1.63
N VAL A 39 7.88 21.43 2.62
CA VAL A 39 8.41 22.81 2.47
C VAL A 39 9.94 22.86 2.30
N GLN A 40 10.68 21.90 2.88
CA GLN A 40 12.14 21.84 2.78
C GLN A 40 12.57 20.77 1.78
N GLY A 41 12.79 21.16 0.54
CA GLY A 41 13.11 20.34 -0.60
C GLY A 41 14.23 19.31 -0.41
N ASN A 42 13.89 18.10 0.07
CA ASN A 42 14.78 16.96 -0.05
C ASN A 42 14.83 16.52 -1.51
N PHE A 43 15.96 16.69 -2.17
CA PHE A 43 16.15 16.24 -3.56
C PHE A 43 16.56 14.77 -3.66
N LEU A 44 17.08 14.16 -2.60
CA LEU A 44 17.64 12.80 -2.64
C LEU A 44 16.58 11.72 -2.91
N GLU A 45 15.47 11.76 -2.18
CA GLU A 45 14.40 10.79 -2.39
C GLU A 45 13.79 10.88 -3.79
N PRO A 46 13.38 12.06 -4.29
CA PRO A 46 12.93 12.22 -5.67
C PRO A 46 13.97 11.77 -6.71
N ALA A 47 15.26 12.06 -6.49
CA ALA A 47 16.32 11.67 -7.40
C ALA A 47 16.50 10.13 -7.47
N ILE A 48 16.47 9.45 -6.31
CA ILE A 48 16.54 7.99 -6.26
C ILE A 48 15.31 7.36 -6.90
N ASN A 49 14.11 7.88 -6.62
CA ASN A 49 12.88 7.42 -7.23
C ASN A 49 12.92 7.57 -8.75
N MET A 50 13.36 8.73 -9.26
CA MET A 50 13.53 8.95 -10.70
C MET A 50 14.55 8.00 -11.30
N GLY A 51 15.66 7.72 -10.62
CA GLY A 51 16.64 6.71 -11.03
C GLY A 51 16.03 5.31 -11.15
N ILE A 52 15.26 4.89 -10.13
CA ILE A 52 14.54 3.60 -10.15
C ILE A 52 13.56 3.54 -11.32
N TYR A 53 12.76 4.59 -11.55
CA TYR A 53 11.74 4.62 -12.60
C TYR A 53 12.36 4.62 -14.00
N THR A 54 13.40 5.46 -14.21
CA THR A 54 14.13 5.54 -15.46
C THR A 54 14.81 4.22 -15.81
N LEU A 55 15.52 3.62 -14.86
CA LEU A 55 16.19 2.32 -15.09
C LEU A 55 15.16 1.22 -15.39
N SER A 56 14.04 1.19 -14.68
CA SER A 56 12.95 0.23 -14.94
C SER A 56 12.37 0.40 -16.34
N PHE A 57 12.16 1.63 -16.78
CA PHE A 57 11.71 1.93 -18.14
C PHE A 57 12.72 1.42 -19.18
N LEU A 58 14.01 1.73 -19.02
CA LEU A 58 15.06 1.27 -19.92
C LEU A 58 15.16 -0.26 -20.00
N LEU A 59 15.02 -0.96 -18.86
CA LEU A 59 15.03 -2.43 -18.80
C LEU A 59 13.78 -3.07 -19.43
N MET A 60 12.66 -2.34 -19.55
CA MET A 60 11.48 -2.79 -20.27
C MET A 60 11.60 -2.67 -21.79
N LEU A 61 12.38 -1.72 -22.31
CA LEU A 61 12.46 -1.44 -23.76
C LEU A 61 12.78 -2.68 -24.61
N PRO A 62 13.78 -3.53 -24.27
CA PRO A 62 14.05 -4.73 -25.05
C PRO A 62 12.91 -5.75 -25.06
N ARG A 63 11.97 -5.62 -24.11
CA ARG A 63 10.84 -6.55 -23.87
C ARG A 63 9.49 -5.91 -24.17
N TRP A 64 9.44 -4.78 -24.88
CA TRP A 64 8.26 -3.95 -25.06
C TRP A 64 7.03 -4.71 -25.57
N ARG A 65 7.22 -5.68 -26.50
CA ARG A 65 6.12 -6.52 -27.02
C ARG A 65 5.47 -7.37 -25.92
N LYS A 66 6.30 -7.98 -25.05
CA LYS A 66 5.83 -8.75 -23.90
C LYS A 66 5.08 -7.84 -22.91
N VAL A 67 5.67 -6.69 -22.59
CA VAL A 67 5.08 -5.69 -21.69
C VAL A 67 3.72 -5.24 -22.21
N LEU A 68 3.63 -4.86 -23.49
CA LEU A 68 2.38 -4.43 -24.10
C LEU A 68 1.30 -5.52 -24.05
N THR A 69 1.68 -6.78 -24.34
CA THR A 69 0.75 -7.91 -24.23
C THR A 69 0.22 -8.11 -22.80
N HIS A 70 1.04 -7.88 -21.77
CA HIS A 70 0.59 -7.97 -20.39
C HIS A 70 -0.33 -6.79 -20.03
N ILE A 71 0.01 -5.58 -20.43
CA ILE A 71 -0.83 -4.40 -20.20
C ILE A 71 -2.21 -4.59 -20.85
N THR A 72 -2.27 -5.01 -22.12
CA THR A 72 -3.55 -5.19 -22.82
C THR A 72 -4.41 -6.33 -22.28
N ARG A 73 -3.81 -7.34 -21.64
CA ARG A 73 -4.52 -8.42 -20.94
C ARG A 73 -4.82 -8.10 -19.47
N GLY A 74 -4.19 -7.06 -18.93
CA GLY A 74 -4.37 -6.58 -17.57
C GLY A 74 -5.59 -5.66 -17.40
N ASN A 75 -5.63 -4.97 -16.27
CA ASN A 75 -6.61 -3.93 -16.03
C ASN A 75 -6.10 -2.58 -16.58
N MET A 76 -6.36 -2.33 -17.86
CA MET A 76 -5.94 -1.08 -18.52
C MET A 76 -6.57 0.17 -17.91
N ILE A 77 -7.69 0.04 -17.16
CA ILE A 77 -8.38 1.18 -16.54
C ILE A 77 -7.46 1.90 -15.55
N VAL A 78 -6.46 1.22 -14.97
CA VAL A 78 -5.44 1.85 -14.12
C VAL A 78 -4.75 3.02 -14.81
N TRP A 79 -4.54 2.96 -16.13
CA TRP A 79 -3.97 4.07 -16.89
C TRP A 79 -4.89 5.30 -16.93
N LEU A 80 -6.22 5.11 -16.85
CA LEU A 80 -7.15 6.23 -16.72
C LEU A 80 -6.94 6.98 -15.40
N VAL A 81 -6.65 6.28 -14.31
CA VAL A 81 -6.29 6.92 -13.03
C VAL A 81 -5.03 7.75 -13.20
N VAL A 82 -4.00 7.21 -13.85
CA VAL A 82 -2.73 7.94 -14.09
C VAL A 82 -2.97 9.17 -14.99
N ILE A 83 -3.77 9.01 -16.04
CA ILE A 83 -4.16 10.12 -16.93
C ILE A 83 -4.90 11.20 -16.14
N LEU A 84 -5.85 10.82 -15.27
CA LEU A 84 -6.58 11.76 -14.41
C LEU A 84 -5.64 12.49 -13.44
N VAL A 85 -4.68 11.78 -12.83
CA VAL A 85 -3.67 12.37 -11.95
C VAL A 85 -2.89 13.45 -12.70
N VAL A 86 -2.40 13.16 -13.92
CA VAL A 86 -1.65 14.12 -14.75
C VAL A 86 -2.57 15.25 -15.23
N ALA A 87 -3.77 14.93 -15.74
CA ALA A 87 -4.72 15.90 -16.25
C ALA A 87 -5.20 16.85 -15.15
N SER A 88 -5.22 16.41 -13.88
CA SER A 88 -5.64 17.25 -12.75
C SER A 88 -4.75 18.50 -12.57
N THR A 89 -3.57 18.52 -13.17
CA THR A 89 -2.71 19.71 -13.24
C THR A 89 -3.41 20.89 -13.93
N THR A 90 -4.32 20.62 -14.89
CA THR A 90 -4.99 21.68 -15.66
C THR A 90 -6.04 22.46 -14.88
N TRP A 91 -6.62 21.86 -13.83
CA TRP A 91 -7.60 22.52 -12.95
C TRP A 91 -7.15 22.63 -11.50
N SER A 92 -5.91 22.26 -11.21
CA SER A 92 -5.32 22.34 -9.87
C SER A 92 -5.13 23.77 -9.41
N ASP A 93 -5.39 24.05 -8.14
CA ASP A 93 -5.08 25.34 -7.53
C ASP A 93 -3.56 25.55 -7.37
N TYR A 94 -2.77 24.45 -7.41
CA TYR A 94 -1.29 24.45 -7.35
C TYR A 94 -0.69 23.61 -8.48
N PRO A 95 -0.76 24.07 -9.76
CA PRO A 95 -0.41 23.24 -10.94
C PRO A 95 1.02 22.70 -10.91
N GLN A 96 2.00 23.52 -10.50
CA GLN A 96 3.41 23.10 -10.45
C GLN A 96 3.64 21.98 -9.44
N PHE A 97 2.96 22.03 -8.29
CA PHE A 97 3.04 21.01 -7.26
C PHE A 97 2.36 19.72 -7.72
N THR A 98 1.15 19.82 -8.24
CA THR A 98 0.39 18.70 -8.82
C THR A 98 1.18 18.01 -9.93
N TRP A 99 1.82 18.76 -10.83
CA TRP A 99 2.67 18.23 -11.88
C TRP A 99 3.83 17.39 -11.33
N ARG A 100 4.58 17.92 -10.37
CA ARG A 100 5.69 17.19 -9.72
C ARG A 100 5.23 15.90 -9.06
N ARG A 101 4.10 15.93 -8.35
CA ARG A 101 3.53 14.74 -7.70
C ARG A 101 2.98 13.74 -8.72
N SER A 102 2.42 14.21 -9.82
CA SER A 102 1.93 13.36 -10.92
C SER A 102 3.06 12.55 -11.59
N ILE A 103 4.23 13.15 -11.78
CA ILE A 103 5.42 12.46 -12.30
C ILE A 103 5.82 11.29 -11.39
N ILE A 104 5.71 11.43 -10.09
CA ILE A 104 6.02 10.37 -9.12
C ILE A 104 5.04 9.19 -9.29
N VAL A 105 3.73 9.45 -9.41
CA VAL A 105 2.71 8.41 -9.64
C VAL A 105 2.93 7.73 -10.99
N PHE A 106 3.22 8.50 -12.04
CA PHE A 106 3.54 7.96 -13.36
C PHE A 106 4.77 7.06 -13.32
N GLY A 107 5.85 7.50 -12.69
CA GLY A 107 7.08 6.72 -12.52
C GLY A 107 6.87 5.45 -11.69
N ALA A 108 6.12 5.52 -10.59
CA ALA A 108 5.76 4.36 -9.79
C ALA A 108 4.89 3.36 -10.59
N THR A 109 4.05 3.85 -11.51
CA THR A 109 3.29 3.00 -12.44
C THR A 109 4.21 2.29 -13.44
N ILE A 110 5.24 2.96 -13.94
CA ILE A 110 6.28 2.33 -14.78
C ILE A 110 6.99 1.22 -14.00
N PHE A 111 7.44 1.49 -12.77
CA PHE A 111 8.10 0.47 -11.94
C PHE A 111 7.16 -0.69 -11.61
N GLY A 112 5.90 -0.44 -11.24
CA GLY A 112 4.90 -1.48 -10.98
C GLY A 112 4.64 -2.35 -12.22
N THR A 113 4.62 -1.74 -13.42
CA THR A 113 4.50 -2.44 -14.70
C THR A 113 5.74 -3.30 -14.98
N TYR A 114 6.95 -2.78 -14.76
CA TYR A 114 8.20 -3.51 -14.86
C TYR A 114 8.19 -4.74 -13.93
N PHE A 115 7.84 -4.55 -12.68
CA PHE A 115 7.72 -5.60 -11.67
C PHE A 115 6.72 -6.70 -12.09
N ALA A 116 5.55 -6.32 -12.61
CA ALA A 116 4.51 -7.26 -13.03
C ALA A 116 4.86 -8.05 -14.30
N THR A 117 5.61 -7.44 -15.24
CA THR A 117 5.73 -7.97 -16.62
C THR A 117 7.08 -8.59 -16.94
N CYS A 118 8.16 -8.11 -16.31
CA CYS A 118 9.53 -8.56 -16.63
C CYS A 118 9.96 -9.80 -15.84
N PHE A 119 9.29 -10.12 -14.73
CA PHE A 119 9.59 -11.26 -13.88
C PHE A 119 8.44 -12.28 -13.89
N ASN A 120 8.74 -13.56 -13.64
CA ASN A 120 7.71 -14.55 -13.39
C ASN A 120 7.18 -14.41 -11.96
N PHE A 121 5.98 -14.98 -11.69
CA PHE A 121 5.30 -14.82 -10.41
C PHE A 121 6.14 -15.29 -9.21
N LYS A 122 6.86 -16.41 -9.36
CA LYS A 122 7.77 -16.90 -8.31
C LYS A 122 8.86 -15.88 -7.98
N GLN A 123 9.49 -15.29 -8.99
CA GLN A 123 10.52 -14.25 -8.79
C GLN A 123 9.94 -12.98 -8.15
N GLN A 124 8.71 -12.61 -8.54
CA GLN A 124 8.01 -11.47 -7.94
C GLN A 124 7.79 -11.68 -6.45
N VAL A 125 7.28 -12.84 -6.05
CA VAL A 125 7.06 -13.20 -4.64
C VAL A 125 8.41 -13.31 -3.88
N GLN A 126 9.45 -13.90 -4.50
CA GLN A 126 10.79 -13.95 -3.89
C GLN A 126 11.36 -12.55 -3.64
N ALA A 127 11.21 -11.62 -4.59
CA ALA A 127 11.66 -10.25 -4.41
C ALA A 127 10.94 -9.54 -3.25
N LEU A 128 9.62 -9.78 -3.10
CA LEU A 128 8.86 -9.28 -1.96
C LEU A 128 9.30 -9.90 -0.63
N ILE A 129 9.63 -11.21 -0.59
CA ILE A 129 10.19 -11.85 0.62
C ILE A 129 11.46 -11.11 1.06
N TYR A 130 12.40 -10.88 0.14
CA TYR A 130 13.65 -10.20 0.47
C TYR A 130 13.43 -8.74 0.86
N ALA A 131 12.61 -8.00 0.12
CA ALA A 131 12.33 -6.60 0.40
C ALA A 131 11.64 -6.41 1.76
N PHE A 132 10.62 -7.21 2.07
CA PHE A 132 9.88 -7.12 3.32
C PHE A 132 10.72 -7.55 4.53
N CYS A 133 11.55 -8.59 4.39
CA CYS A 133 12.53 -8.94 5.42
C CYS A 133 13.54 -7.81 5.65
N ALA A 134 14.07 -7.19 4.60
CA ALA A 134 15.02 -6.10 4.72
C ALA A 134 14.42 -4.89 5.46
N VAL A 135 13.20 -4.51 5.12
CA VAL A 135 12.49 -3.41 5.80
C VAL A 135 12.19 -3.74 7.26
N ALA A 136 11.80 -4.99 7.56
CA ALA A 136 11.58 -5.43 8.93
C ALA A 136 12.90 -5.37 9.74
N VAL A 137 14.01 -5.86 9.19
CA VAL A 137 15.34 -5.77 9.83
C VAL A 137 15.75 -4.33 10.07
N MET A 138 15.65 -3.45 9.06
CA MET A 138 15.98 -2.03 9.22
C MET A 138 15.12 -1.38 10.31
N SER A 139 13.82 -1.68 10.36
CA SER A 139 12.90 -1.14 11.38
C SER A 139 13.23 -1.65 12.79
N LEU A 140 13.61 -2.94 12.93
CA LEU A 140 14.07 -3.51 14.20
C LEU A 140 15.36 -2.84 14.65
N MET A 141 16.34 -2.69 13.75
CA MET A 141 17.63 -2.07 14.05
C MET A 141 17.47 -0.61 14.50
N LEU A 142 16.65 0.18 13.80
CA LEU A 142 16.39 1.56 14.20
C LEU A 142 15.64 1.65 15.53
N GLY A 143 14.61 0.84 15.74
CA GLY A 143 13.84 0.86 16.99
C GLY A 143 14.65 0.43 18.21
N ALA A 144 15.51 -0.60 18.07
CA ALA A 144 16.27 -1.15 19.17
C ALA A 144 17.58 -0.38 19.45
N PHE A 145 18.34 -0.01 18.42
CA PHE A 145 19.68 0.56 18.59
C PHE A 145 19.76 2.07 18.40
N VAL A 146 18.77 2.68 17.71
CA VAL A 146 18.74 4.13 17.46
C VAL A 146 17.34 4.68 17.76
N PRO A 147 16.87 4.61 19.03
CA PRO A 147 15.48 4.99 19.38
C PRO A 147 15.10 6.40 18.97
N ARG A 148 16.04 7.37 18.96
CA ARG A 148 15.81 8.73 18.49
C ARG A 148 15.16 8.78 17.11
N PHE A 149 15.56 7.89 16.20
CA PHE A 149 15.03 7.80 14.84
C PHE A 149 13.97 6.70 14.69
N GLY A 150 14.08 5.61 15.45
CA GLY A 150 13.21 4.45 15.34
C GLY A 150 11.94 4.50 16.18
N THR A 151 11.79 5.48 17.11
CA THR A 151 10.61 5.65 17.95
C THR A 151 10.04 7.07 17.83
N MET A 152 8.77 7.23 18.21
CA MET A 152 8.13 8.54 18.32
C MET A 152 8.63 9.23 19.58
N THR A 153 9.02 10.51 19.45
CA THR A 153 9.64 11.31 20.53
C THR A 153 8.68 12.33 21.13
N GLN A 154 7.52 12.57 20.49
CA GLN A 154 6.57 13.59 20.91
C GLN A 154 5.25 13.00 21.42
N PRO A 155 4.62 13.63 22.45
CA PRO A 155 3.26 13.28 22.87
C PRO A 155 2.27 13.45 21.71
N PRO A 156 1.16 12.67 21.70
CA PRO A 156 0.78 11.63 22.65
C PRO A 156 1.39 10.25 22.33
N HIS A 157 2.28 10.13 21.35
CA HIS A 157 2.76 8.85 20.83
C HIS A 157 4.17 8.46 21.29
N THR A 158 4.72 9.14 22.28
CA THR A 158 6.07 8.90 22.80
C THR A 158 6.33 7.43 23.12
N GLY A 159 7.47 6.90 22.64
CA GLY A 159 7.88 5.52 22.85
C GLY A 159 7.26 4.49 21.90
N SER A 160 6.27 4.86 21.09
CA SER A 160 5.76 3.98 20.02
C SER A 160 6.80 3.82 18.91
N TRP A 161 7.01 2.60 18.42
CA TRP A 161 7.98 2.36 17.35
C TRP A 161 7.45 2.88 16.00
N ARG A 162 8.32 3.51 15.23
CA ARG A 162 8.06 3.95 13.85
C ARG A 162 9.00 3.31 12.82
N GLY A 163 10.11 2.71 13.28
CA GLY A 163 11.10 2.05 12.42
C GLY A 163 11.66 2.99 11.34
N VAL A 164 11.58 2.57 10.09
CA VAL A 164 12.01 3.36 8.89
C VAL A 164 10.92 4.31 8.39
N TYR A 165 9.82 4.49 9.12
CA TYR A 165 8.70 5.36 8.72
C TYR A 165 8.69 6.64 9.56
N MET A 166 8.05 7.68 9.03
CA MET A 166 7.92 8.95 9.73
C MET A 166 6.93 8.89 10.90
N HIS A 167 5.95 7.99 10.84
CA HIS A 167 4.91 7.84 11.85
C HIS A 167 4.67 6.36 12.20
N LYS A 168 4.23 6.11 13.45
CA LYS A 168 3.92 4.76 13.97
C LYS A 168 2.87 4.01 13.14
N GLN A 169 1.89 4.73 12.58
CA GLN A 169 0.84 4.16 11.73
C GLN A 169 1.41 3.62 10.42
N GLY A 170 2.39 4.32 9.82
CA GLY A 170 3.11 3.83 8.64
C GLY A 170 3.79 2.48 8.91
N LEU A 171 4.50 2.36 10.05
CA LEU A 171 5.10 1.08 10.46
C LEU A 171 4.02 0.01 10.68
N GLY A 172 2.98 0.31 11.47
CA GLY A 172 1.93 -0.65 11.79
C GLY A 172 1.21 -1.19 10.55
N ASN A 173 0.79 -0.31 9.65
CA ASN A 173 0.09 -0.68 8.42
C ASN A 173 0.98 -1.49 7.48
N GLN A 174 2.24 -1.09 7.30
CA GLN A 174 3.16 -1.81 6.42
C GLN A 174 3.55 -3.18 6.99
N MET A 175 3.78 -3.27 8.30
CA MET A 175 4.11 -4.55 8.94
C MET A 175 2.89 -5.48 9.02
N ALA A 176 1.67 -4.96 9.10
CA ALA A 176 0.45 -5.76 8.95
C ALA A 176 0.37 -6.44 7.57
N LEU A 177 0.70 -5.69 6.50
CA LEU A 177 0.82 -6.25 5.15
C LEU A 177 1.92 -7.30 5.07
N CYS A 178 3.13 -6.98 5.57
CA CYS A 178 4.27 -7.91 5.54
C CYS A 178 3.97 -9.19 6.33
N GLY A 179 3.43 -9.09 7.54
CA GLY A 179 3.08 -10.22 8.38
C GLY A 179 2.03 -11.13 7.75
N SER A 180 0.97 -10.56 7.18
CA SER A 180 -0.05 -11.34 6.46
C SER A 180 0.51 -11.98 5.17
N PHE A 181 1.38 -11.31 4.44
CA PHE A 181 2.10 -11.87 3.31
C PHE A 181 2.93 -13.10 3.72
N PHE A 182 3.73 -13.02 4.79
CA PHE A 182 4.52 -14.14 5.29
C PHE A 182 3.63 -15.27 5.83
N LEU A 183 2.54 -14.93 6.52
CA LEU A 183 1.57 -15.93 7.02
C LEU A 183 0.94 -16.73 5.87
N ALA A 184 0.56 -16.07 4.77
CA ALA A 184 0.02 -16.74 3.59
C ALA A 184 1.03 -17.71 2.94
N LEU A 185 2.33 -17.43 3.03
CA LEU A 185 3.39 -18.26 2.45
C LEU A 185 3.96 -19.31 3.40
N LEU A 186 3.58 -19.34 4.68
CA LEU A 186 4.23 -20.14 5.72
C LEU A 186 4.32 -21.64 5.38
N ASN A 187 3.29 -22.19 4.77
CA ASN A 187 3.18 -23.61 4.38
C ASN A 187 3.24 -23.80 2.85
N ASN A 188 3.77 -22.85 2.11
CA ASN A 188 3.88 -22.95 0.66
C ASN A 188 5.16 -23.69 0.26
N ASP A 189 4.98 -24.82 -0.44
CA ASP A 189 6.10 -25.67 -0.87
C ASP A 189 6.99 -25.01 -1.93
N LEU A 190 6.48 -24.11 -2.74
CA LEU A 190 7.23 -23.40 -3.77
C LEU A 190 8.35 -22.53 -3.16
N PHE A 191 8.18 -22.06 -1.91
CA PHE A 191 9.10 -21.19 -1.20
C PHE A 191 9.81 -21.90 -0.01
N LYS A 192 9.85 -23.23 -0.01
CA LYS A 192 10.61 -24.02 1.01
C LYS A 192 12.05 -23.51 1.23
N PRO A 193 12.83 -23.15 0.19
CA PRO A 193 14.18 -22.62 0.39
C PRO A 193 14.21 -21.32 1.21
N GLN A 194 13.15 -20.50 1.14
CA GLN A 194 13.02 -19.24 1.88
C GLN A 194 12.30 -19.40 3.24
N LYS A 195 11.95 -20.62 3.67
CA LYS A 195 11.12 -20.86 4.86
C LYS A 195 11.67 -20.16 6.12
N ARG A 196 12.98 -20.15 6.33
CA ARG A 196 13.59 -19.47 7.47
C ARG A 196 13.36 -17.95 7.43
N LEU A 197 13.46 -17.33 6.24
CA LEU A 197 13.18 -15.91 6.04
C LEU A 197 11.68 -15.61 6.23
N ILE A 198 10.79 -16.48 5.76
CA ILE A 198 9.34 -16.34 5.92
C ILE A 198 8.95 -16.37 7.40
N VAL A 199 9.48 -17.34 8.17
CA VAL A 199 9.24 -17.43 9.62
C VAL A 199 9.80 -16.21 10.34
N PHE A 200 11.05 -15.84 10.04
CA PHE A 200 11.68 -14.63 10.60
C PHE A 200 10.86 -13.37 10.26
N GLY A 201 10.46 -13.20 9.00
CA GLY A 201 9.65 -12.07 8.55
C GLY A 201 8.30 -12.01 9.24
N LEU A 202 7.62 -13.15 9.43
CA LEU A 202 6.35 -13.23 10.16
C LEU A 202 6.50 -12.78 11.62
N ILE A 203 7.46 -13.33 12.35
CA ILE A 203 7.71 -13.01 13.76
C ILE A 203 8.09 -11.55 13.91
N SER A 204 9.03 -11.07 13.08
CA SER A 204 9.48 -9.68 13.09
C SER A 204 8.33 -8.70 12.78
N SER A 205 7.51 -9.00 11.77
CA SER A 205 6.38 -8.16 11.40
C SER A 205 5.32 -8.12 12.50
N ALA A 206 4.96 -9.26 13.09
CA ALA A 206 4.01 -9.33 14.19
C ALA A 206 4.51 -8.53 15.41
N PHE A 207 5.79 -8.67 15.76
CA PHE A 207 6.42 -7.86 16.82
C PHE A 207 6.36 -6.36 16.50
N LEU A 208 6.72 -5.95 15.27
CA LEU A 208 6.73 -4.55 14.86
C LEU A 208 5.32 -3.95 14.79
N VAL A 209 4.29 -4.72 14.43
CA VAL A 209 2.89 -4.29 14.53
C VAL A 209 2.54 -3.97 15.98
N ALA A 210 2.88 -4.85 16.92
CA ALA A 210 2.62 -4.63 18.34
C ALA A 210 3.43 -3.43 18.89
N ALA A 211 4.73 -3.35 18.58
CA ALA A 211 5.63 -2.29 19.02
C ALA A 211 5.24 -0.90 18.47
N SER A 212 4.63 -0.85 17.28
CA SER A 212 4.10 0.39 16.71
C SER A 212 2.96 1.00 17.51
N ARG A 213 2.26 0.20 18.32
CA ARG A 213 1.03 0.61 19.03
C ARG A 213 0.01 1.27 18.08
N SER A 214 -0.04 0.79 16.83
CA SER A 214 -0.98 1.27 15.82
C SER A 214 -2.25 0.44 15.85
N SER A 215 -3.37 1.03 16.24
CA SER A 215 -4.68 0.35 16.24
C SER A 215 -5.04 -0.16 14.85
N THR A 216 -4.88 0.68 13.82
CA THR A 216 -5.14 0.31 12.42
C THR A 216 -4.26 -0.86 11.98
N GLY A 217 -2.96 -0.84 12.34
CA GLY A 217 -2.04 -1.94 12.00
C GLY A 217 -2.44 -3.26 12.65
N LEU A 218 -2.82 -3.24 13.95
CA LEU A 218 -3.28 -4.43 14.68
C LEU A 218 -4.57 -5.00 14.08
N ILE A 219 -5.56 -4.15 13.82
CA ILE A 219 -6.84 -4.55 13.23
C ILE A 219 -6.61 -5.14 11.84
N SER A 220 -5.84 -4.45 10.99
CA SER A 220 -5.51 -4.92 9.64
C SER A 220 -4.84 -6.30 9.69
N PHE A 221 -3.86 -6.48 10.57
CA PHE A 221 -3.17 -7.77 10.71
C PHE A 221 -4.12 -8.89 11.17
N ALA A 222 -5.00 -8.61 12.13
CA ALA A 222 -6.00 -9.57 12.61
C ALA A 222 -7.00 -9.95 11.50
N VAL A 223 -7.55 -8.95 10.79
CA VAL A 223 -8.52 -9.18 9.70
C VAL A 223 -7.88 -9.95 8.55
N LEU A 224 -6.67 -9.59 8.12
CA LEU A 224 -5.97 -10.30 7.04
C LEU A 224 -5.62 -11.73 7.45
N SER A 225 -5.19 -11.96 8.70
CA SER A 225 -4.91 -13.30 9.24
C SER A 225 -6.17 -14.16 9.27
N PHE A 226 -7.31 -13.60 9.65
CA PHE A 226 -8.61 -14.28 9.64
C PHE A 226 -9.04 -14.63 8.20
N VAL A 227 -8.86 -13.72 7.24
CA VAL A 227 -9.13 -13.99 5.83
C VAL A 227 -8.26 -15.13 5.30
N ILE A 228 -6.96 -15.14 5.63
CA ILE A 228 -6.05 -16.23 5.26
C ILE A 228 -6.54 -17.57 5.83
N TYR A 229 -6.93 -17.59 7.11
CA TYR A 229 -7.45 -18.79 7.77
C TYR A 229 -8.69 -19.33 7.05
N ILE A 230 -9.65 -18.45 6.71
CA ILE A 230 -10.86 -18.85 5.97
C ILE A 230 -10.50 -19.37 4.58
N CYS A 231 -9.61 -18.68 3.86
CA CYS A 231 -9.22 -19.10 2.50
C CYS A 231 -8.49 -20.46 2.46
N HIS A 232 -7.75 -20.80 3.51
CA HIS A 232 -7.12 -22.12 3.65
C HIS A 232 -8.11 -23.21 4.09
N SER A 233 -9.26 -22.86 4.62
CA SER A 233 -10.30 -23.83 4.98
C SER A 233 -10.91 -24.43 3.72
N ARG A 234 -10.77 -25.76 3.54
CA ARG A 234 -11.31 -26.53 2.39
C ARG A 234 -12.84 -26.46 2.25
N LYS A 235 -13.54 -25.97 3.28
CA LYS A 235 -15.01 -25.89 3.34
C LYS A 235 -15.59 -24.62 2.72
N PHE A 236 -14.76 -23.64 2.39
CA PHE A 236 -15.23 -22.36 1.88
C PHE A 236 -15.37 -22.40 0.35
N GLY A 237 -16.63 -22.42 -0.12
CA GLY A 237 -16.95 -22.28 -1.55
C GLY A 237 -16.84 -20.79 -1.97
N PHE A 238 -15.81 -20.44 -2.74
CA PHE A 238 -15.65 -19.08 -3.24
C PHE A 238 -16.68 -18.73 -4.33
N GLY A 239 -17.90 -18.35 -3.90
CA GLY A 239 -18.88 -17.64 -4.74
C GLY A 239 -18.72 -16.13 -4.66
N VAL A 240 -19.30 -15.37 -5.60
CA VAL A 240 -19.37 -13.89 -5.52
C VAL A 240 -20.03 -13.47 -4.21
N MET A 241 -21.07 -14.18 -3.77
CA MET A 241 -21.74 -13.91 -2.50
C MET A 241 -20.83 -14.13 -1.29
N SER A 242 -20.05 -15.22 -1.28
CA SER A 242 -19.07 -15.50 -0.22
C SER A 242 -17.99 -14.40 -0.14
N PHE A 243 -17.60 -13.85 -1.29
CA PHE A 243 -16.68 -12.72 -1.34
C PHE A 243 -17.31 -11.44 -0.77
N ILE A 244 -18.52 -11.10 -1.21
CA ILE A 244 -19.22 -9.91 -0.69
C ILE A 244 -19.37 -10.02 0.82
N VAL A 245 -19.80 -11.18 1.33
CA VAL A 245 -19.90 -11.45 2.76
C VAL A 245 -18.55 -11.30 3.46
N LEU A 246 -17.49 -11.89 2.90
CA LEU A 246 -16.14 -11.79 3.46
C LEU A 246 -15.64 -10.34 3.49
N LEU A 247 -15.80 -9.60 2.38
CA LEU A 247 -15.40 -8.20 2.27
C LEU A 247 -16.20 -7.33 3.25
N VAL A 248 -17.53 -7.45 3.26
CA VAL A 248 -18.41 -6.69 4.16
C VAL A 248 -18.11 -7.04 5.61
N THR A 249 -17.89 -8.32 5.94
CA THR A 249 -17.53 -8.74 7.30
C THR A 249 -16.16 -8.21 7.70
N ALA A 250 -15.16 -8.31 6.82
CA ALA A 250 -13.81 -7.82 7.10
C ALA A 250 -13.78 -6.29 7.28
N VAL A 251 -14.45 -5.55 6.38
CA VAL A 251 -14.58 -4.10 6.48
C VAL A 251 -15.43 -3.73 7.70
N GLY A 252 -16.56 -4.41 7.93
CA GLY A 252 -17.43 -4.16 9.07
C GLY A 252 -16.75 -4.42 10.41
N LEU A 253 -16.09 -5.57 10.57
CA LEU A 253 -15.32 -5.88 11.79
C LEU A 253 -14.14 -4.92 11.95
N GLY A 254 -13.44 -4.57 10.86
CA GLY A 254 -12.39 -3.57 10.87
C GLY A 254 -12.89 -2.20 11.30
N SER A 255 -14.06 -1.77 10.81
CA SER A 255 -14.71 -0.50 11.19
C SER A 255 -15.15 -0.51 12.66
N ILE A 256 -15.79 -1.59 13.12
CA ILE A 256 -16.23 -1.75 14.51
C ILE A 256 -15.02 -1.79 15.44
N ALA A 257 -14.00 -2.59 15.11
CA ALA A 257 -12.79 -2.66 15.93
C ALA A 257 -12.04 -1.34 15.95
N PHE A 258 -11.98 -0.64 14.82
CA PHE A 258 -11.42 0.71 14.72
C PHE A 258 -12.22 1.69 15.58
N PHE A 259 -13.55 1.72 15.45
CA PHE A 259 -14.44 2.55 16.26
C PHE A 259 -14.28 2.24 17.74
N LEU A 260 -14.27 0.97 18.15
CA LEU A 260 -14.07 0.57 19.54
C LEU A 260 -12.69 0.98 20.07
N LEU A 261 -11.60 0.84 19.28
CA LEU A 261 -10.26 1.20 19.73
C LEU A 261 -10.01 2.71 19.70
N ASP A 262 -10.60 3.43 18.77
CA ASP A 262 -10.53 4.90 18.71
C ASP A 262 -11.42 5.54 19.80
N ASN A 263 -12.48 4.83 20.20
CA ASN A 263 -13.41 5.23 21.27
C ASN A 263 -13.26 4.36 22.54
N LEU A 264 -12.18 3.59 22.68
CA LEU A 264 -11.90 2.87 23.93
C LEU A 264 -11.92 3.80 25.13
N GLU A 265 -11.43 5.01 24.94
CA GLU A 265 -11.52 6.05 25.91
C GLU A 265 -12.98 6.45 26.18
N THR A 266 -13.87 6.57 25.20
CA THR A 266 -15.30 6.84 25.39
C THR A 266 -15.98 5.65 26.09
N VAL A 267 -15.63 4.43 25.74
CA VAL A 267 -16.09 3.21 26.40
C VAL A 267 -15.56 3.16 27.86
N PHE A 268 -14.31 3.57 28.10
CA PHE A 268 -13.76 3.73 29.44
C PHE A 268 -14.19 5.05 30.11
N GLY A 269 -14.63 6.06 29.39
CA GLY A 269 -15.21 7.31 29.90
C GLY A 269 -16.58 7.10 30.53
N TRP A 270 -17.33 6.06 30.12
CA TRP A 270 -18.46 5.56 30.90
C TRP A 270 -18.00 5.08 32.29
N PHE A 271 -16.72 4.89 32.48
CA PHE A 271 -16.07 4.61 33.80
C PHE A 271 -15.33 5.83 34.37
N GLY A 272 -15.60 7.06 33.91
CA GLY A 272 -15.23 8.30 34.61
C GLY A 272 -13.90 8.96 34.24
N LYS A 273 -13.42 8.84 32.97
CA LYS A 273 -12.26 9.62 32.45
C LYS A 273 -12.65 10.44 31.23
N ASP A 274 -12.30 11.75 31.27
CA ASP A 274 -12.50 12.71 30.17
C ASP A 274 -11.72 12.34 28.92
N LEU A 275 -12.36 12.50 27.76
CA LEU A 275 -11.88 12.02 26.48
C LEU A 275 -11.90 13.10 25.41
N THR A 276 -10.73 13.42 24.90
CA THR A 276 -10.59 14.13 23.63
C THR A 276 -10.62 13.12 22.49
N VAL A 277 -11.70 13.14 21.74
CA VAL A 277 -11.87 12.45 20.45
C VAL A 277 -10.73 12.83 19.51
N SER A 278 -10.35 11.94 18.60
CA SER A 278 -9.19 12.06 17.67
C SER A 278 -9.21 13.26 16.71
N GLY A 279 -10.10 14.26 16.90
CA GLY A 279 -10.25 15.44 16.06
C GLY A 279 -10.86 15.17 14.67
N ARG A 280 -11.22 13.91 14.37
CA ARG A 280 -11.82 13.53 13.07
C ARG A 280 -13.27 13.93 12.94
N ASP A 281 -13.98 13.94 14.06
CA ASP A 281 -15.39 14.33 14.11
C ASP A 281 -15.58 15.81 13.72
N GLU A 282 -14.57 16.63 14.02
CA GLU A 282 -14.55 18.04 13.60
C GLU A 282 -14.03 18.19 12.16
N LEU A 283 -13.06 17.35 11.76
CA LEU A 283 -12.42 17.41 10.46
C LEU A 283 -13.36 17.01 9.30
N PHE A 284 -14.09 15.91 9.44
CA PHE A 284 -14.88 15.33 8.34
C PHE A 284 -16.00 16.26 7.84
N PRO A 285 -16.80 16.93 8.69
CA PRO A 285 -17.81 17.88 8.22
C PRO A 285 -17.21 19.02 7.40
N VAL A 286 -16.09 19.60 7.87
CA VAL A 286 -15.42 20.71 7.17
C VAL A 286 -14.86 20.26 5.82
N VAL A 287 -14.23 19.09 5.77
CA VAL A 287 -13.74 18.50 4.51
C VAL A 287 -14.89 18.24 3.53
N TRP A 288 -16.04 17.78 4.05
CA TRP A 288 -17.23 17.50 3.24
C TRP A 288 -17.82 18.77 2.61
N GLU A 289 -17.77 19.92 3.29
CA GLU A 289 -18.16 21.20 2.71
C GLU A 289 -17.30 21.57 1.49
N PHE A 290 -15.98 21.38 1.56
CA PHE A 290 -15.09 21.60 0.42
C PHE A 290 -15.40 20.65 -0.75
N ILE A 291 -15.70 19.37 -0.48
CA ILE A 291 -16.12 18.43 -1.52
C ILE A 291 -17.39 18.93 -2.24
N HIS A 292 -18.36 19.49 -1.53
CA HIS A 292 -19.57 20.07 -2.15
C HIS A 292 -19.29 21.32 -3.00
N GLN A 293 -18.26 22.10 -2.69
CA GLN A 293 -17.89 23.27 -3.49
C GLN A 293 -17.32 22.86 -4.86
N ARG A 294 -16.60 21.73 -4.97
CA ARG A 294 -16.04 21.22 -6.24
C ARG A 294 -16.31 19.72 -6.42
N PRO A 295 -17.58 19.32 -6.58
CA PRO A 295 -17.98 17.92 -6.48
C PRO A 295 -17.46 17.05 -7.64
N TRP A 296 -17.29 17.59 -8.84
CA TRP A 296 -17.03 16.76 -10.03
C TRP A 296 -15.57 16.45 -10.28
N LEU A 297 -14.68 17.43 -10.19
CA LEU A 297 -13.24 17.32 -10.52
C LEU A 297 -12.31 17.54 -9.32
N GLY A 298 -12.84 18.00 -8.19
CA GLY A 298 -12.07 18.32 -7.00
C GLY A 298 -11.08 19.48 -7.19
N TYR A 299 -10.03 19.49 -6.37
CA TYR A 299 -9.05 20.58 -6.29
C TYR A 299 -7.74 20.28 -7.03
N GLY A 300 -7.60 19.10 -7.61
CA GLY A 300 -6.35 18.59 -8.20
C GLY A 300 -5.55 17.71 -7.25
N TYR A 301 -4.76 16.80 -7.84
CA TYR A 301 -3.97 15.85 -7.09
C TYR A 301 -2.95 16.54 -6.17
N GLU A 302 -2.99 16.23 -4.88
CA GLU A 302 -2.12 16.79 -3.83
C GLU A 302 -2.20 18.31 -3.68
N ALA A 303 -3.18 19.03 -4.27
CA ALA A 303 -3.25 20.49 -4.26
C ALA A 303 -3.90 21.07 -3.00
N PHE A 304 -4.76 20.31 -2.31
CA PHE A 304 -5.58 20.84 -1.22
C PHE A 304 -4.78 21.18 0.06
N TRP A 305 -3.85 20.28 0.46
CA TRP A 305 -3.13 20.36 1.73
C TRP A 305 -1.77 21.07 1.60
N GLN A 306 -1.72 22.28 1.02
CA GLN A 306 -0.48 23.00 0.72
C GLN A 306 -0.05 24.03 1.78
N GLY A 307 -0.48 23.85 3.04
CA GLY A 307 -0.11 24.70 4.16
C GLY A 307 -1.12 25.79 4.47
N GLU A 308 -0.74 26.73 5.34
CA GLU A 308 -1.61 27.73 5.95
C GLU A 308 -2.32 28.64 4.93
N TYR A 309 -1.67 28.94 3.81
CA TYR A 309 -2.22 29.82 2.75
C TYR A 309 -3.04 29.06 1.69
N SER A 310 -3.31 27.78 1.91
CA SER A 310 -4.17 26.95 1.05
C SER A 310 -5.53 26.69 1.72
N HIS A 311 -6.36 25.87 1.07
CA HIS A 311 -7.62 25.39 1.67
C HIS A 311 -7.38 24.68 3.01
N ALA A 312 -6.21 24.04 3.20
CA ALA A 312 -5.82 23.46 4.47
C ALA A 312 -5.83 24.46 5.62
N GLY A 313 -5.38 25.69 5.41
CA GLY A 313 -5.38 26.72 6.43
C GLY A 313 -6.80 27.06 6.94
N THR A 314 -7.78 27.13 6.05
CA THR A 314 -9.19 27.31 6.42
C THR A 314 -9.72 26.12 7.25
N VAL A 315 -9.35 24.88 6.85
CA VAL A 315 -9.71 23.68 7.62
C VAL A 315 -9.05 23.74 9.00
N TRP A 316 -7.76 24.07 9.10
CA TRP A 316 -7.01 24.15 10.36
C TRP A 316 -7.57 25.19 11.33
N GLN A 317 -7.99 26.35 10.80
CA GLN A 317 -8.65 27.38 11.60
C GLN A 317 -10.01 26.90 12.15
N ALA A 318 -10.77 26.12 11.35
CA ALA A 318 -12.06 25.60 11.76
C ALA A 318 -11.95 24.52 12.84
N ILE A 319 -10.92 23.64 12.76
CA ILE A 319 -10.76 22.48 13.67
C ILE A 319 -9.74 22.73 14.80
N GLY A 320 -8.99 23.84 14.77
CA GLY A 320 -8.03 24.23 15.81
C GLY A 320 -6.68 23.48 15.81
N TRP A 321 -6.40 22.60 14.79
CA TRP A 321 -5.12 21.89 14.67
C TRP A 321 -4.71 21.68 13.22
N PRO A 322 -3.39 21.57 12.91
CA PRO A 322 -2.88 21.43 11.55
C PRO A 322 -2.99 19.98 11.05
N ALA A 323 -4.15 19.60 10.52
CA ALA A 323 -4.36 18.29 9.89
C ALA A 323 -3.52 18.19 8.62
N PRO A 324 -2.67 17.16 8.46
CA PRO A 324 -1.85 16.98 7.26
C PRO A 324 -2.64 16.43 6.06
N HIS A 325 -3.78 15.81 6.31
CA HIS A 325 -4.70 15.21 5.34
C HIS A 325 -6.02 14.84 6.01
N ALA A 326 -7.02 14.38 5.23
CA ALA A 326 -8.36 14.05 5.75
C ALA A 326 -8.42 12.75 6.58
N HIS A 327 -7.32 12.04 6.80
CA HIS A 327 -7.28 10.75 7.51
C HIS A 327 -8.29 9.71 7.01
N ASN A 328 -8.69 9.81 5.74
CA ASN A 328 -9.58 8.89 5.05
C ASN A 328 -9.30 8.94 3.55
N GLY A 329 -8.90 7.81 2.96
CA GLY A 329 -8.49 7.75 1.56
C GLY A 329 -9.62 8.04 0.57
N LEU A 330 -10.88 7.77 0.92
CA LEU A 330 -12.03 8.10 0.06
C LEU A 330 -12.28 9.62 0.02
N LEU A 331 -12.22 10.29 1.16
CA LEU A 331 -12.33 11.75 1.24
C LEU A 331 -11.17 12.42 0.49
N GLU A 332 -9.96 11.88 0.57
CA GLU A 332 -8.81 12.37 -0.20
C GLU A 332 -9.00 12.25 -1.71
N LEU A 333 -9.57 11.14 -2.19
CA LEU A 333 -9.90 11.00 -3.61
C LEU A 333 -10.98 12.00 -4.04
N LEU A 334 -12.01 12.21 -3.21
CA LEU A 334 -13.08 13.17 -3.49
C LEU A 334 -12.55 14.61 -3.51
N ILE A 335 -11.67 14.98 -2.57
CA ILE A 335 -11.00 16.27 -2.57
C ILE A 335 -10.15 16.45 -3.84
N ALA A 336 -9.34 15.43 -4.18
CA ALA A 336 -8.39 15.55 -5.28
C ALA A 336 -9.06 15.53 -6.65
N PHE A 337 -10.06 14.67 -6.86
CA PHE A 337 -10.59 14.35 -8.19
C PHE A 337 -12.13 14.42 -8.30
N GLY A 338 -12.84 14.78 -7.23
CA GLY A 338 -14.28 14.78 -7.16
C GLY A 338 -14.88 13.39 -7.42
N TRP A 339 -16.17 13.36 -7.71
CA TRP A 339 -16.91 12.12 -7.97
C TRP A 339 -16.42 11.41 -9.23
N ILE A 340 -16.00 12.14 -10.29
CA ILE A 340 -15.58 11.54 -11.56
C ILE A 340 -14.33 10.69 -11.34
N GLY A 341 -13.25 11.27 -10.80
CA GLY A 341 -12.02 10.53 -10.64
C GLY A 341 -12.09 9.47 -9.55
N THR A 342 -12.85 9.73 -8.48
CA THR A 342 -13.11 8.73 -7.43
C THR A 342 -13.84 7.51 -7.99
N SER A 343 -14.87 7.71 -8.86
CA SER A 343 -15.58 6.60 -9.51
C SER A 343 -14.68 5.79 -10.43
N VAL A 344 -13.79 6.43 -11.19
CA VAL A 344 -12.79 5.73 -12.01
C VAL A 344 -11.87 4.89 -11.13
N PHE A 345 -11.37 5.45 -10.02
CA PHE A 345 -10.53 4.70 -9.09
C PHE A 345 -11.28 3.49 -8.50
N LEU A 346 -12.49 3.67 -7.99
CA LEU A 346 -13.30 2.59 -7.42
C LEU A 346 -13.62 1.52 -8.47
N TRP A 347 -13.83 1.90 -9.72
CA TRP A 347 -14.00 0.94 -10.81
C TRP A 347 -12.73 0.10 -11.02
N THR A 348 -11.53 0.72 -11.08
CA THR A 348 -10.29 -0.06 -11.19
C THR A 348 -10.10 -1.00 -10.01
N LEU A 349 -10.44 -0.54 -8.79
CA LEU A 349 -10.35 -1.34 -7.57
C LEU A 349 -11.28 -2.56 -7.65
N GLY A 350 -12.53 -2.36 -8.06
CA GLY A 350 -13.50 -3.44 -8.26
C GLY A 350 -13.02 -4.48 -9.29
N VAL A 351 -12.52 -4.02 -10.44
CA VAL A 351 -11.93 -4.91 -11.46
C VAL A 351 -10.75 -5.71 -10.90
N ASN A 352 -9.84 -5.07 -10.16
CA ASN A 352 -8.70 -5.74 -9.54
C ASN A 352 -9.13 -6.77 -8.49
N PHE A 353 -10.15 -6.48 -7.68
CA PHE A 353 -10.73 -7.46 -6.76
C PHE A 353 -11.32 -8.65 -7.49
N MET A 354 -12.10 -8.45 -8.55
CA MET A 354 -12.68 -9.54 -9.34
C MET A 354 -11.60 -10.42 -9.99
N ARG A 355 -10.51 -9.81 -10.49
CA ARG A 355 -9.37 -10.53 -11.07
C ARG A 355 -8.62 -11.35 -10.01
N SER A 356 -8.38 -10.80 -8.82
CA SER A 356 -7.71 -11.53 -7.74
C SER A 356 -8.54 -12.70 -7.21
N LEU A 357 -9.86 -12.55 -7.13
CA LEU A 357 -10.76 -13.65 -6.80
C LEU A 357 -10.77 -14.75 -7.87
N TYR A 358 -10.72 -14.36 -9.14
CA TYR A 358 -10.61 -15.32 -10.23
C TYR A 358 -9.33 -16.13 -10.13
N LEU A 359 -8.19 -15.52 -9.78
CA LEU A 359 -6.92 -16.23 -9.55
C LEU A 359 -7.05 -17.27 -8.43
N ILE A 360 -7.63 -16.91 -7.28
CA ILE A 360 -7.83 -17.83 -6.14
C ILE A 360 -8.72 -19.03 -6.53
N ARG A 361 -9.70 -18.83 -7.44
CA ARG A 361 -10.58 -19.92 -7.91
C ARG A 361 -9.90 -20.89 -8.83
N ILE A 362 -8.99 -20.40 -9.68
CA ILE A 362 -8.32 -21.23 -10.67
C ILE A 362 -7.26 -22.10 -10.03
N ASP A 363 -6.48 -21.50 -9.14
CA ASP A 363 -5.39 -22.18 -8.47
C ASP A 363 -5.50 -21.94 -6.96
N LYS A 364 -5.60 -23.05 -6.21
CA LYS A 364 -5.75 -23.03 -4.74
C LYS A 364 -4.43 -22.95 -4.00
N THR A 365 -3.32 -22.71 -4.71
CA THR A 365 -2.02 -22.53 -4.06
C THR A 365 -1.99 -21.21 -3.30
N SER A 366 -1.34 -21.21 -2.16
CA SER A 366 -1.43 -20.11 -1.19
C SER A 366 -0.89 -18.77 -1.69
N GLU A 367 -0.01 -18.79 -2.71
CA GLU A 367 0.54 -17.55 -3.28
C GLU A 367 -0.48 -16.74 -4.09
N TYR A 368 -1.51 -17.36 -4.66
CA TYR A 368 -2.53 -16.65 -5.44
C TYR A 368 -3.54 -15.86 -4.57
N ILE A 369 -3.48 -16.02 -3.25
CA ILE A 369 -4.23 -15.16 -2.33
C ILE A 369 -3.59 -13.75 -2.17
N LEU A 370 -2.28 -13.61 -2.43
CA LEU A 370 -1.52 -12.39 -2.17
C LEU A 370 -2.10 -11.15 -2.86
N PRO A 371 -2.50 -11.17 -4.15
CA PRO A 371 -3.12 -10.00 -4.79
C PRO A 371 -4.38 -9.53 -4.06
N PHE A 372 -5.19 -10.47 -3.59
CA PHE A 372 -6.40 -10.16 -2.83
C PHE A 372 -6.08 -9.54 -1.47
N LEU A 373 -5.11 -10.09 -0.74
CA LEU A 373 -4.68 -9.55 0.55
C LEU A 373 -4.12 -8.12 0.41
N PHE A 374 -3.37 -7.83 -0.67
CA PHE A 374 -2.88 -6.48 -0.93
C PHE A 374 -4.00 -5.49 -1.17
N LEU A 375 -5.01 -5.86 -1.97
CA LEU A 375 -6.16 -5.00 -2.21
C LEU A 375 -6.97 -4.78 -0.92
N LEU A 376 -7.15 -5.83 -0.12
CA LEU A 376 -7.85 -5.71 1.16
C LEU A 376 -7.08 -4.81 2.13
N GLN A 377 -5.74 -4.93 2.21
CA GLN A 377 -4.91 -4.03 2.99
C GLN A 377 -5.01 -2.58 2.51
N VAL A 378 -5.06 -2.35 1.20
CA VAL A 378 -5.30 -1.01 0.63
C VAL A 378 -6.60 -0.44 1.16
N VAL A 379 -7.69 -1.20 1.16
CA VAL A 379 -8.99 -0.74 1.69
C VAL A 379 -8.89 -0.46 3.19
N LEU A 380 -8.38 -1.41 4.00
CA LEU A 380 -8.29 -1.28 5.46
C LEU A 380 -7.43 -0.09 5.88
N SER A 381 -6.25 0.09 5.27
CA SER A 381 -5.35 1.19 5.62
C SER A 381 -5.93 2.56 5.25
N ASN A 382 -6.74 2.64 4.19
CA ASN A 382 -7.35 3.89 3.74
C ASN A 382 -8.66 4.27 4.44
N MET A 383 -9.13 3.44 5.36
CA MET A 383 -10.18 3.85 6.31
C MET A 383 -9.68 4.89 7.32
N THR A 384 -8.37 4.95 7.56
CA THR A 384 -7.77 5.78 8.61
C THR A 384 -6.62 6.65 8.14
N GLU A 385 -6.07 6.37 6.97
CA GLU A 385 -4.89 7.02 6.42
C GLU A 385 -5.08 7.33 4.93
N ARG A 386 -4.11 8.02 4.35
CA ARG A 386 -4.04 8.40 2.94
C ARG A 386 -2.94 7.60 2.23
N ASN A 387 -3.22 6.38 1.77
CA ASN A 387 -2.21 5.49 1.19
C ASN A 387 -2.56 4.97 -0.23
N LEU A 388 -3.53 5.57 -0.92
CA LEU A 388 -4.02 5.06 -2.21
C LEU A 388 -3.10 5.37 -3.37
N LEU A 389 -2.74 6.64 -3.54
CA LEU A 389 -1.93 7.14 -4.66
C LEU A 389 -0.61 7.69 -4.14
N GLY A 390 0.46 7.45 -4.87
CA GLY A 390 1.78 7.98 -4.51
C GLY A 390 2.94 7.21 -5.11
N GLY A 391 4.16 7.56 -4.71
CA GLY A 391 5.40 6.90 -5.15
C GLY A 391 5.79 5.66 -4.37
N GLY A 392 5.02 5.29 -3.33
CA GLY A 392 5.35 4.18 -2.43
C GLY A 392 4.91 2.81 -2.93
N VAL A 393 5.27 1.78 -2.15
CA VAL A 393 4.99 0.38 -2.48
C VAL A 393 3.51 0.07 -2.64
N THR A 394 2.61 0.76 -1.95
CA THR A 394 1.16 0.54 -2.04
C THR A 394 0.66 0.72 -3.47
N TRP A 395 1.03 1.82 -4.14
CA TRP A 395 0.66 2.04 -5.53
C TRP A 395 1.36 1.06 -6.48
N VAL A 396 2.65 0.77 -6.25
CA VAL A 396 3.40 -0.24 -7.01
C VAL A 396 2.72 -1.61 -6.97
N LEU A 397 2.30 -2.07 -5.79
CA LEU A 397 1.59 -3.34 -5.63
C LEU A 397 0.19 -3.30 -6.23
N TYR A 398 -0.49 -2.15 -6.19
CA TYR A 398 -1.76 -1.98 -6.87
C TYR A 398 -1.63 -2.16 -8.39
N VAL A 399 -0.62 -1.54 -8.99
CA VAL A 399 -0.29 -1.70 -10.43
C VAL A 399 0.15 -3.13 -10.73
N TRP A 400 0.94 -3.75 -9.86
CA TRP A 400 1.34 -5.15 -9.99
C TRP A 400 0.12 -6.07 -10.05
N VAL A 401 -0.86 -5.92 -9.14
CA VAL A 401 -2.11 -6.71 -9.18
C VAL A 401 -2.88 -6.46 -10.48
N ALA A 402 -2.95 -5.22 -10.95
CA ALA A 402 -3.66 -4.87 -12.18
C ALA A 402 -3.09 -5.56 -13.43
N PHE A 403 -1.78 -5.78 -13.48
CA PHE A 403 -1.11 -6.38 -14.63
C PHE A 403 -0.69 -7.83 -14.45
N LEU A 404 -1.06 -8.47 -13.33
CA LEU A 404 -0.91 -9.93 -13.20
C LEU A 404 -1.70 -10.64 -14.31
N PRO A 405 -1.08 -11.60 -15.00
CA PRO A 405 -1.78 -12.32 -16.08
C PRO A 405 -2.90 -13.18 -15.50
N CYS A 406 -4.13 -12.95 -15.95
CA CYS A 406 -5.23 -13.87 -15.74
C CYS A 406 -5.18 -14.96 -16.80
N TYR A 407 -4.50 -16.06 -16.50
CA TYR A 407 -4.48 -17.22 -17.39
C TYR A 407 -5.82 -17.97 -17.32
N SER A 408 -6.32 -18.45 -18.48
CA SER A 408 -7.43 -19.38 -18.47
C SER A 408 -6.99 -20.72 -17.86
N ARG A 409 -7.94 -21.48 -17.29
CA ARG A 409 -7.66 -22.79 -16.68
C ARG A 409 -6.91 -23.74 -17.63
N SER A 410 -7.22 -23.70 -18.93
CA SER A 410 -6.52 -24.47 -19.97
C SER A 410 -5.06 -24.04 -20.17
N GLN A 411 -4.77 -22.74 -20.03
CA GLN A 411 -3.39 -22.23 -20.16
C GLN A 411 -2.53 -22.59 -18.95
N ILE A 412 -3.11 -22.61 -17.75
CA ILE A 412 -2.43 -23.04 -16.52
C ILE A 412 -2.11 -24.54 -16.61
N THR A 413 -3.06 -25.36 -17.06
CA THR A 413 -2.85 -26.80 -17.26
C THR A 413 -1.76 -27.06 -18.31
N LEU A 414 -1.75 -26.31 -19.41
CA LEU A 414 -0.72 -26.41 -20.45
C LEU A 414 0.68 -25.98 -19.96
N GLN A 415 0.76 -24.95 -19.11
CA GLN A 415 2.03 -24.55 -18.51
C GLN A 415 2.54 -25.58 -17.49
N ALA A 416 1.65 -26.13 -16.65
CA ALA A 416 1.99 -27.19 -15.71
C ALA A 416 2.48 -28.46 -16.44
N LEU A 417 1.82 -28.84 -17.55
CA LEU A 417 2.25 -29.96 -18.38
C LEU A 417 3.62 -29.70 -19.06
N LYS A 418 3.86 -28.48 -19.55
CA LYS A 418 5.17 -28.13 -20.12
C LYS A 418 6.29 -28.17 -19.08
N GLN A 419 6.03 -27.73 -17.85
CA GLN A 419 7.01 -27.80 -16.76
C GLN A 419 7.31 -29.23 -16.34
N LEU A 420 6.30 -30.11 -16.30
CA LEU A 420 6.47 -31.54 -16.04
C LEU A 420 7.25 -32.26 -17.16
N TYR A 421 7.05 -31.86 -18.42
CA TYR A 421 7.83 -32.41 -19.55
C TYR A 421 9.29 -31.96 -19.51
N GLN A 422 9.54 -30.69 -19.18
CA GLN A 422 10.92 -30.19 -19.06
C GLN A 422 11.68 -30.82 -17.90
N SER A 423 11.03 -31.03 -16.75
CA SER A 423 11.67 -31.71 -15.61
C SER A 423 11.95 -33.19 -15.85
N LYS A 424 11.21 -33.86 -16.77
CA LYS A 424 11.49 -35.25 -17.17
C LYS A 424 12.55 -35.38 -18.26
N SER A 425 12.85 -34.31 -19.01
CA SER A 425 13.90 -34.30 -20.02
C SER A 425 15.29 -33.94 -19.48
N GLU A 426 15.37 -33.54 -18.21
CA GLU A 426 16.62 -33.21 -17.49
C GLU A 426 17.07 -34.36 -16.53
N ILE A 427 16.34 -35.49 -16.51
CA ILE A 427 16.72 -36.75 -15.87
C ILE A 427 17.15 -37.75 -16.94
#